data_ee1fa33bc851e44ba6ebeead2ee86024
#
_entry.id   ee1fa33bc851e44ba6ebeead2ee86024
#
_cell.length_a   1.000
_cell.length_b   1.000
_cell.length_c   1.000
_cell.angle_alpha   90.00
_cell.angle_beta   90.00
_cell.angle_gamma   90.00
#
_symmetry.space_group_name_H-M   'P 1'
#
loop_
_entity.id
_entity.type
_entity.pdbx_description
1 polymer ?
#
loop_
_entity_poly.entity_id
_entity_poly.type
_entity_poly.pdbx_seq_one_letter_code
_entity_poly.pdbx_strand_id
1 'polypeptide(L)'
;LIDGEFWVLAVIDKPDPLEGPFFEETMYVTPSRHPEPSQREAVSLAAHAAAAVGLATGPVHAEVRIPPDGSAQLIEIAARSIGGLCGRSLSFGLLGESLEVVILRSALGITAMDTAPAQPATGVLMLPIPASGTFTGVENTDAVEAISGITGVTITIPEGRPVLALPEGDRYFGFVFAEGLSADAVEASLREAAETLVVTIDGEELTSEGIGAVRPK
;
A
#
# COMPACT_ATOMS: atom_id res chain seq x y z
N LEU A 1 11.40 -7.09 -13.09
CA LEU A 1 12.10 -7.42 -14.33
C LEU A 1 13.31 -8.30 -14.07
N ILE A 2 13.43 -9.37 -14.83
CA ILE A 2 14.58 -10.28 -14.82
C ILE A 2 15.00 -10.46 -16.27
N ASP A 3 16.18 -9.97 -16.62
CA ASP A 3 16.76 -10.06 -17.98
C ASP A 3 15.78 -9.61 -19.09
N GLY A 4 15.04 -8.55 -18.85
CA GLY A 4 14.03 -7.99 -19.77
C GLY A 4 12.66 -8.66 -19.72
N GLU A 5 12.48 -9.76 -18.99
CA GLU A 5 11.19 -10.40 -18.78
C GLU A 5 10.43 -9.72 -17.64
N PHE A 6 9.17 -9.34 -17.90
CA PHE A 6 8.32 -8.64 -16.92
C PHE A 6 7.52 -9.65 -16.08
N TRP A 7 7.84 -9.73 -14.80
CA TRP A 7 7.18 -10.62 -13.84
C TRP A 7 6.27 -9.82 -12.93
N VAL A 8 4.96 -10.10 -12.98
CA VAL A 8 3.97 -9.44 -12.12
C VAL A 8 3.93 -10.16 -10.78
N LEU A 9 4.27 -9.47 -9.72
CA LEU A 9 4.23 -9.99 -8.36
C LEU A 9 2.86 -9.74 -7.70
N ALA A 10 2.29 -8.55 -7.92
CA ALA A 10 0.95 -8.20 -7.44
C ALA A 10 0.32 -7.12 -8.31
N VAL A 11 -1.01 -7.16 -8.43
CA VAL A 11 -1.84 -6.04 -8.86
C VAL A 11 -2.62 -5.58 -7.64
N ILE A 12 -2.44 -4.30 -7.29
CA ILE A 12 -2.91 -3.73 -6.02
C ILE A 12 -3.95 -2.66 -6.32
N ASP A 13 -5.10 -2.76 -5.67
CA ASP A 13 -6.13 -1.73 -5.73
C ASP A 13 -5.87 -0.63 -4.69
N LYS A 14 -6.22 0.59 -5.05
CA LYS A 14 -6.37 1.75 -4.16
C LYS A 14 -7.87 1.99 -3.96
N PRO A 15 -8.51 1.42 -2.91
CA PRO A 15 -9.96 1.45 -2.76
C PRO A 15 -10.55 2.84 -2.57
N ASP A 16 -9.78 3.73 -1.92
CA ASP A 16 -10.23 5.08 -1.64
C ASP A 16 -10.10 5.98 -2.88
N PRO A 17 -11.08 6.87 -3.12
CA PRO A 17 -10.98 7.82 -4.20
C PRO A 17 -9.76 8.73 -4.03
N LEU A 18 -8.90 8.77 -5.03
CA LEU A 18 -7.79 9.71 -5.06
C LEU A 18 -8.29 11.05 -5.59
N GLU A 19 -8.78 11.88 -4.66
CA GLU A 19 -9.30 13.20 -4.98
C GLU A 19 -8.26 14.29 -4.75
N GLY A 20 -8.28 15.31 -5.64
CA GLY A 20 -7.42 16.47 -5.49
C GLY A 20 -7.77 17.33 -4.27
N PRO A 21 -6.88 18.21 -3.83
CA PRO A 21 -5.65 18.57 -4.55
C PRO A 21 -4.45 17.67 -4.27
N PHE A 22 -4.48 16.80 -3.22
CA PHE A 22 -3.26 16.11 -2.74
C PHE A 22 -3.14 14.67 -3.24
N PHE A 23 -4.24 14.02 -3.65
CA PHE A 23 -4.26 12.60 -4.10
C PHE A 23 -3.60 11.65 -3.09
N GLU A 24 -3.87 11.85 -1.79
CA GLU A 24 -3.28 11.06 -0.72
C GLU A 24 -3.74 9.61 -0.80
N GLU A 25 -2.79 8.70 -0.73
CA GLU A 25 -3.04 7.27 -0.76
C GLU A 25 -3.19 6.75 0.66
N THR A 26 -4.31 6.11 0.96
CA THR A 26 -4.63 5.68 2.32
C THR A 26 -4.62 4.16 2.46
N MET A 27 -4.95 3.41 1.41
CA MET A 27 -5.11 1.97 1.50
C MET A 27 -4.68 1.26 0.22
N TYR A 28 -4.02 0.12 0.38
CA TYR A 28 -3.70 -0.82 -0.68
C TYR A 28 -4.25 -2.20 -0.36
N VAL A 29 -4.86 -2.84 -1.35
CA VAL A 29 -5.43 -4.20 -1.21
C VAL A 29 -5.10 -5.02 -2.44
N THR A 30 -4.69 -6.28 -2.27
CA THR A 30 -4.46 -7.26 -3.32
C THR A 30 -5.11 -8.59 -2.94
N PRO A 31 -5.60 -9.40 -3.91
CA PRO A 31 -5.57 -9.20 -5.35
C PRO A 31 -6.56 -8.13 -5.82
N SER A 32 -6.28 -7.57 -6.98
CA SER A 32 -7.16 -6.56 -7.59
C SER A 32 -8.55 -7.12 -7.91
N ARG A 33 -9.58 -6.30 -7.69
CA ARG A 33 -10.99 -6.58 -8.01
C ARG A 33 -11.41 -6.07 -9.39
N HIS A 34 -10.51 -5.40 -10.11
CA HIS A 34 -10.77 -5.02 -11.49
C HIS A 34 -10.97 -6.27 -12.39
N PRO A 35 -11.80 -6.17 -13.44
CA PRO A 35 -11.94 -7.25 -14.41
C PRO A 35 -10.59 -7.69 -14.99
N GLU A 36 -10.40 -9.00 -15.16
CA GLU A 36 -9.14 -9.56 -15.66
C GLU A 36 -8.64 -8.92 -16.99
N PRO A 37 -9.52 -8.56 -17.97
CA PRO A 37 -9.05 -7.85 -19.16
C PRO A 37 -8.40 -6.52 -18.86
N SER A 38 -8.95 -5.72 -17.92
CA SER A 38 -8.40 -4.43 -17.51
C SER A 38 -7.08 -4.60 -16.75
N GLN A 39 -6.97 -5.63 -15.90
CA GLN A 39 -5.70 -5.94 -15.23
C GLN A 39 -4.61 -6.32 -16.27
N ARG A 40 -4.93 -7.15 -17.27
CA ARG A 40 -3.98 -7.51 -18.34
C ARG A 40 -3.55 -6.30 -19.15
N GLU A 41 -4.46 -5.39 -19.46
CA GLU A 41 -4.12 -4.14 -20.15
C GLU A 41 -3.19 -3.27 -19.31
N ALA A 42 -3.48 -3.07 -18.02
CA ALA A 42 -2.63 -2.34 -17.10
C ALA A 42 -1.22 -2.94 -16.99
N VAL A 43 -1.12 -4.26 -16.87
CA VAL A 43 0.16 -4.99 -16.85
C VAL A 43 0.92 -4.81 -18.16
N SER A 44 0.25 -4.95 -19.29
CA SER A 44 0.86 -4.76 -20.61
C SER A 44 1.40 -3.34 -20.78
N LEU A 45 0.62 -2.34 -20.34
CA LEU A 45 1.03 -0.94 -20.39
C LEU A 45 2.27 -0.68 -19.52
N ALA A 46 2.30 -1.22 -18.29
CA ALA A 46 3.44 -1.11 -17.40
C ALA A 46 4.70 -1.77 -18.00
N ALA A 47 4.56 -2.96 -18.61
CA ALA A 47 5.66 -3.65 -19.25
C ALA A 47 6.22 -2.87 -20.44
N HIS A 48 5.35 -2.31 -21.31
CA HIS A 48 5.77 -1.46 -22.43
C HIS A 48 6.45 -0.18 -21.94
N ALA A 49 5.94 0.45 -20.88
CA ALA A 49 6.54 1.65 -20.30
C ALA A 49 7.93 1.36 -19.73
N ALA A 50 8.09 0.24 -19.00
CA ALA A 50 9.39 -0.18 -18.48
C ALA A 50 10.42 -0.37 -19.61
N ALA A 51 10.02 -1.05 -20.69
CA ALA A 51 10.87 -1.25 -21.85
C ALA A 51 11.22 0.08 -22.55
N ALA A 52 10.24 0.99 -22.69
CA ALA A 52 10.43 2.28 -23.35
C ALA A 52 11.43 3.18 -22.62
N VAL A 53 11.53 3.09 -21.28
CA VAL A 53 12.52 3.82 -20.48
C VAL A 53 13.81 3.03 -20.23
N GLY A 54 13.96 1.85 -20.86
CA GLY A 54 15.19 1.05 -20.85
C GLY A 54 15.40 0.24 -19.57
N LEU A 55 14.37 -0.05 -18.79
CA LEU A 55 14.48 -0.94 -17.62
C LEU A 55 14.60 -2.39 -18.08
N ALA A 56 15.61 -3.10 -17.60
CA ALA A 56 15.88 -4.49 -17.98
C ALA A 56 15.87 -5.44 -16.78
N THR A 57 16.34 -5.02 -15.62
CA THR A 57 16.44 -5.86 -14.41
C THR A 57 16.18 -5.03 -13.17
N GLY A 58 15.50 -5.62 -12.20
CA GLY A 58 15.18 -5.01 -10.92
C GLY A 58 13.68 -4.80 -10.69
N PRO A 59 13.32 -4.34 -9.48
CA PRO A 59 11.93 -4.07 -9.13
C PRO A 59 11.40 -2.87 -9.92
N VAL A 60 10.12 -2.95 -10.27
CA VAL A 60 9.38 -1.86 -10.92
C VAL A 60 8.09 -1.65 -10.15
N HIS A 61 7.81 -0.41 -9.79
CA HIS A 61 6.51 0.05 -9.32
C HIS A 61 5.86 0.86 -10.43
N ALA A 62 4.64 0.49 -10.83
CA ALA A 62 3.87 1.21 -11.83
C ALA A 62 2.50 1.57 -11.26
N GLU A 63 2.07 2.80 -11.50
CA GLU A 63 0.74 3.28 -11.15
C GLU A 63 -0.08 3.47 -12.40
N VAL A 64 -1.26 2.85 -12.40
CA VAL A 64 -2.16 2.83 -13.55
C VAL A 64 -3.56 3.21 -13.08
N ARG A 65 -4.20 4.12 -13.80
CA ARG A 65 -5.62 4.43 -13.62
C ARG A 65 -6.45 3.61 -14.59
N ILE A 66 -7.52 3.00 -14.08
CA ILE A 66 -8.51 2.28 -14.88
C ILE A 66 -9.85 3.01 -14.77
N PRO A 67 -10.23 3.87 -15.76
CA PRO A 67 -11.53 4.51 -15.82
C PRO A 67 -12.68 3.50 -15.94
N PRO A 68 -13.96 3.94 -15.80
CA PRO A 68 -15.13 3.05 -15.90
C PRO A 68 -15.28 2.34 -17.26
N ASP A 69 -14.67 2.86 -18.32
CA ASP A 69 -14.64 2.21 -19.65
C ASP A 69 -13.63 1.05 -19.72
N GLY A 70 -12.84 0.84 -18.64
CA GLY A 70 -11.87 -0.24 -18.51
C GLY A 70 -10.53 0.01 -19.19
N SER A 71 -10.33 1.15 -19.87
CA SER A 71 -9.04 1.51 -20.46
C SER A 71 -7.98 1.74 -19.39
N ALA A 72 -6.72 1.38 -19.68
CA ALA A 72 -5.62 1.60 -18.76
C ALA A 72 -4.83 2.87 -19.12
N GLN A 73 -4.50 3.69 -18.14
CA GLN A 73 -3.71 4.90 -18.29
C GLN A 73 -2.55 4.90 -17.31
N LEU A 74 -1.32 4.94 -17.81
CA LEU A 74 -0.12 5.02 -16.98
C LEU A 74 -0.05 6.39 -16.29
N ILE A 75 0.10 6.39 -14.98
CA ILE A 75 0.31 7.59 -14.17
C ILE A 75 1.80 7.75 -13.87
N GLU A 76 2.43 6.69 -13.36
CA GLU A 76 3.83 6.69 -12.98
C GLU A 76 4.47 5.32 -13.26
N ILE A 77 5.78 5.33 -13.55
CA ILE A 77 6.62 4.14 -13.50
C ILE A 77 7.95 4.48 -12.81
N ALA A 78 8.37 3.66 -11.87
CA ALA A 78 9.57 3.87 -11.08
C ALA A 78 10.41 2.58 -10.98
N ALA A 79 11.73 2.71 -11.15
CA ALA A 79 12.71 1.63 -11.02
C ALA A 79 13.03 1.36 -9.53
N ARG A 80 12.02 1.02 -8.76
CA ARG A 80 12.10 0.74 -7.32
C ARG A 80 10.96 -0.20 -6.90
N SER A 81 11.06 -0.74 -5.69
CA SER A 81 9.91 -1.38 -5.03
C SER A 81 8.86 -0.35 -4.62
N ILE A 82 7.67 -0.84 -4.21
CA ILE A 82 6.63 -0.03 -3.59
C ILE A 82 7.19 0.72 -2.37
N GLY A 83 6.73 1.96 -2.17
CA GLY A 83 7.24 2.85 -1.12
C GLY A 83 6.73 2.55 0.28
N GLY A 84 7.25 3.28 1.26
CA GLY A 84 6.90 3.14 2.67
C GLY A 84 7.19 1.73 3.21
N LEU A 85 6.32 1.23 4.05
CA LEU A 85 6.34 -0.17 4.51
C LEU A 85 5.35 -1.06 3.74
N CYS A 86 4.75 -0.56 2.65
CA CYS A 86 3.67 -1.25 1.93
C CYS A 86 4.11 -2.63 1.39
N GLY A 87 5.39 -2.80 1.05
CA GLY A 87 5.96 -4.09 0.66
C GLY A 87 5.79 -5.20 1.70
N ARG A 88 5.64 -4.86 2.99
CA ARG A 88 5.43 -5.84 4.07
C ARG A 88 4.08 -6.57 3.99
N SER A 89 3.10 -6.02 3.27
CA SER A 89 1.84 -6.70 3.01
C SER A 89 1.99 -7.85 2.01
N LEU A 90 3.12 -7.94 1.30
CA LEU A 90 3.37 -8.92 0.25
C LEU A 90 4.28 -10.03 0.76
N SER A 91 3.83 -11.27 0.59
CA SER A 91 4.62 -12.47 0.86
C SER A 91 4.37 -13.52 -0.23
N PHE A 92 5.37 -14.35 -0.51
CA PHE A 92 5.39 -15.22 -1.68
C PHE A 92 5.81 -16.64 -1.33
N GLY A 93 5.29 -17.59 -2.09
CA GLY A 93 5.59 -19.01 -1.95
C GLY A 93 5.09 -19.61 -0.62
N LEU A 94 5.30 -20.90 -0.48
CA LEU A 94 4.86 -21.65 0.71
C LEU A 94 5.53 -21.21 2.02
N LEU A 95 6.71 -20.57 1.92
CA LEU A 95 7.47 -20.12 3.10
C LEU A 95 7.17 -18.66 3.47
N GLY A 96 6.31 -17.97 2.71
CA GLY A 96 5.97 -16.57 2.98
C GLY A 96 7.17 -15.62 2.85
N GLU A 97 8.00 -15.79 1.81
CA GLU A 97 9.16 -14.93 1.61
C GLU A 97 8.74 -13.49 1.33
N SER A 98 9.41 -12.52 1.95
CA SER A 98 9.09 -11.10 1.75
C SER A 98 9.50 -10.60 0.36
N LEU A 99 8.90 -9.47 -0.06
CA LEU A 99 9.26 -8.80 -1.32
C LEU A 99 10.75 -8.50 -1.41
N GLU A 100 11.38 -8.09 -0.31
CA GLU A 100 12.82 -7.80 -0.27
C GLU A 100 13.66 -9.04 -0.54
N VAL A 101 13.25 -10.20 -0.03
CA VAL A 101 13.94 -11.48 -0.30
C VAL A 101 13.86 -11.83 -1.78
N VAL A 102 12.68 -11.67 -2.40
CA VAL A 102 12.50 -11.89 -3.85
C VAL A 102 13.39 -10.96 -4.66
N ILE A 103 13.45 -9.66 -4.30
CA ILE A 103 14.31 -8.67 -4.97
C ILE A 103 15.79 -9.03 -4.80
N LEU A 104 16.24 -9.38 -3.60
CA LEU A 104 17.64 -9.74 -3.34
C LEU A 104 18.04 -11.00 -4.08
N ARG A 105 17.21 -12.03 -4.13
CA ARG A 105 17.46 -13.23 -4.90
C ARG A 105 17.59 -12.92 -6.39
N SER A 106 16.69 -12.13 -6.94
CA SER A 106 16.76 -11.67 -8.33
C SER A 106 18.07 -10.93 -8.61
N ALA A 107 18.48 -10.02 -7.72
CA ALA A 107 19.74 -9.28 -7.87
C ALA A 107 20.99 -10.19 -7.81
N LEU A 108 20.90 -11.33 -7.15
CA LEU A 108 21.95 -12.35 -7.07
C LEU A 108 21.91 -13.36 -8.24
N GLY A 109 21.03 -13.17 -9.20
CA GLY A 109 20.85 -14.09 -10.34
C GLY A 109 20.14 -15.41 -9.99
N ILE A 110 19.46 -15.47 -8.83
CA ILE A 110 18.64 -16.61 -8.44
C ILE A 110 17.25 -16.41 -9.03
N THR A 111 16.97 -17.06 -10.15
CA THR A 111 15.70 -16.91 -10.89
C THR A 111 14.66 -17.97 -10.56
N ALA A 112 15.07 -19.09 -9.93
CA ALA A 112 14.14 -20.13 -9.47
C ALA A 112 13.46 -19.70 -8.17
N MET A 113 12.43 -18.84 -8.29
CA MET A 113 11.66 -18.30 -7.17
C MET A 113 10.19 -18.68 -7.30
N ASP A 114 9.56 -18.99 -6.17
CA ASP A 114 8.10 -19.09 -6.09
C ASP A 114 7.53 -17.68 -5.85
N THR A 115 6.91 -17.13 -6.87
CA THR A 115 6.28 -15.79 -6.82
C THR A 115 4.77 -15.85 -6.64
N ALA A 116 4.21 -17.03 -6.38
CA ALA A 116 2.81 -17.15 -6.01
C ALA A 116 2.55 -16.43 -4.67
N PRO A 117 1.46 -15.67 -4.52
CA PRO A 117 1.12 -15.07 -3.24
C PRO A 117 0.98 -16.13 -2.15
N ALA A 118 1.58 -15.90 -0.97
CA ALA A 118 1.51 -16.83 0.16
C ALA A 118 0.13 -16.79 0.84
N GLN A 119 -0.58 -15.67 0.73
CA GLN A 119 -1.92 -15.48 1.27
C GLN A 119 -2.93 -15.19 0.15
N PRO A 120 -4.20 -15.60 0.30
CA PRO A 120 -5.24 -15.32 -0.69
C PRO A 120 -5.47 -13.84 -0.95
N ALA A 121 -5.43 -13.02 0.10
CA ALA A 121 -5.52 -11.58 0.00
C ALA A 121 -4.74 -10.90 1.13
N THR A 122 -4.14 -9.75 0.85
CA THR A 122 -3.43 -8.94 1.82
C THR A 122 -3.67 -7.45 1.55
N GLY A 123 -3.37 -6.61 2.55
CA GLY A 123 -3.47 -5.17 2.37
C GLY A 123 -2.73 -4.39 3.44
N VAL A 124 -2.66 -3.10 3.23
CA VAL A 124 -2.05 -2.14 4.15
C VAL A 124 -2.86 -0.86 4.18
N LEU A 125 -3.11 -0.35 5.38
CA LEU A 125 -3.61 0.99 5.63
C LEU A 125 -2.42 1.87 5.98
N MET A 126 -2.25 2.95 5.24
CA MET A 126 -1.29 4.01 5.51
C MET A 126 -1.99 5.06 6.34
N LEU A 127 -1.49 5.32 7.54
CA LEU A 127 -2.12 6.23 8.48
C LEU A 127 -1.68 7.67 8.19
N PRO A 128 -2.55 8.52 7.59
CA PRO A 128 -2.21 9.89 7.27
C PRO A 128 -2.07 10.73 8.55
N ILE A 129 -1.40 11.87 8.46
CA ILE A 129 -1.27 12.84 9.55
C ILE A 129 -2.47 13.79 9.49
N PRO A 130 -3.44 13.70 10.43
CA PRO A 130 -4.71 14.41 10.33
C PRO A 130 -4.60 15.92 10.61
N ALA A 131 -3.60 16.33 11.39
CA ALA A 131 -3.34 17.72 11.75
C ALA A 131 -1.87 17.97 11.99
N SER A 132 -1.40 19.20 11.74
CA SER A 132 -0.04 19.60 12.12
C SER A 132 0.03 19.91 13.62
N GLY A 133 1.10 19.51 14.29
CA GLY A 133 1.29 19.71 15.72
C GLY A 133 2.38 18.80 16.30
N THR A 134 2.34 18.55 17.58
CA THR A 134 3.22 17.60 18.26
C THR A 134 2.49 16.28 18.45
N PHE A 135 2.98 15.20 17.85
CA PHE A 135 2.43 13.87 18.06
C PHE A 135 2.67 13.41 19.51
N THR A 136 1.59 13.06 20.22
CA THR A 136 1.66 12.71 21.65
C THR A 136 1.26 11.28 21.95
N GLY A 137 0.65 10.55 21.01
CA GLY A 137 0.36 9.12 21.18
C GLY A 137 -0.63 8.54 20.20
N VAL A 138 -0.73 7.21 20.24
CA VAL A 138 -1.78 6.42 19.57
C VAL A 138 -2.41 5.53 20.62
N GLU A 139 -3.72 5.53 20.67
CA GLU A 139 -4.49 4.65 21.55
C GLU A 139 -5.19 3.55 20.75
N ASN A 140 -5.63 2.52 21.46
CA ASN A 140 -6.39 1.38 20.94
C ASN A 140 -5.59 0.45 19.98
N THR A 141 -4.27 0.49 19.97
CA THR A 141 -3.44 -0.43 19.15
C THR A 141 -3.72 -1.88 19.46
N ASP A 142 -3.86 -2.26 20.74
CA ASP A 142 -4.19 -3.63 21.14
C ASP A 142 -5.58 -4.07 20.64
N ALA A 143 -6.55 -3.14 20.62
CA ALA A 143 -7.88 -3.41 20.08
C ALA A 143 -7.84 -3.61 18.56
N VAL A 144 -7.02 -2.82 17.86
CA VAL A 144 -6.79 -3.00 16.42
C VAL A 144 -6.11 -4.34 16.13
N GLU A 145 -5.09 -4.72 16.89
CA GLU A 145 -4.41 -6.01 16.72
C GLU A 145 -5.34 -7.22 17.02
N ALA A 146 -6.42 -7.00 17.77
CA ALA A 146 -7.44 -8.01 18.03
C ALA A 146 -8.50 -8.14 16.92
N ILE A 147 -8.55 -7.21 15.95
CA ILE A 147 -9.46 -7.30 14.80
C ILE A 147 -9.06 -8.49 13.93
N SER A 148 -10.06 -9.29 13.53
CA SER A 148 -9.82 -10.45 12.68
C SER A 148 -9.17 -10.04 11.36
N GLY A 149 -8.07 -10.71 10.99
CA GLY A 149 -7.33 -10.43 9.77
C GLY A 149 -6.22 -9.38 9.92
N ILE A 150 -6.17 -8.60 11.00
CA ILE A 150 -5.04 -7.71 11.25
C ILE A 150 -3.81 -8.52 11.66
N THR A 151 -2.68 -8.25 11.01
CA THR A 151 -1.41 -8.94 11.24
C THR A 151 -0.37 -8.07 11.95
N GLY A 152 -0.61 -6.78 12.09
CA GLY A 152 0.23 -5.89 12.87
C GLY A 152 -0.04 -4.42 12.64
N VAL A 153 0.41 -3.63 13.61
CA VAL A 153 0.41 -2.16 13.59
C VAL A 153 1.84 -1.67 13.74
N THR A 154 2.25 -0.70 12.95
CA THR A 154 3.58 -0.09 13.06
C THR A 154 3.46 1.42 13.05
N ILE A 155 3.78 2.06 14.18
CA ILE A 155 3.89 3.52 14.27
C ILE A 155 5.34 3.92 13.97
N THR A 156 5.54 4.81 13.03
CA THR A 156 6.87 5.16 12.49
C THR A 156 7.41 6.47 13.07
N ILE A 157 6.55 7.28 13.67
CA ILE A 157 6.93 8.57 14.26
C ILE A 157 6.95 8.41 15.78
N PRO A 158 8.08 8.68 16.45
CA PRO A 158 8.14 8.68 17.91
C PRO A 158 7.27 9.79 18.54
N GLU A 159 6.70 9.52 19.71
CA GLU A 159 6.00 10.53 20.50
C GLU A 159 6.91 11.74 20.82
N GLY A 160 6.31 12.91 20.92
CA GLY A 160 7.00 14.19 21.12
C GLY A 160 7.62 14.79 19.85
N ARG A 161 7.43 14.16 18.68
CA ARG A 161 7.95 14.72 17.42
C ARG A 161 6.92 15.61 16.75
N PRO A 162 7.37 16.72 16.11
CA PRO A 162 6.49 17.51 15.28
C PRO A 162 6.06 16.72 14.05
N VAL A 163 4.79 16.85 13.70
CA VAL A 163 4.16 16.29 12.51
C VAL A 163 3.51 17.39 11.70
N LEU A 164 3.47 17.20 10.39
CA LEU A 164 2.84 18.12 9.45
C LEU A 164 1.79 17.38 8.64
N ALA A 165 0.57 17.93 8.61
CA ALA A 165 -0.45 17.49 7.69
C ALA A 165 -0.15 17.96 6.26
N LEU A 166 -0.78 17.37 5.27
CA LEU A 166 -0.71 17.84 3.88
C LEU A 166 -1.20 19.31 3.76
N PRO A 167 -0.60 20.09 2.86
CA PRO A 167 0.37 19.71 1.82
C PRO A 167 1.85 19.73 2.27
N GLU A 168 2.17 20.20 3.47
CA GLU A 168 3.54 20.30 3.98
C GLU A 168 4.09 18.96 4.48
N GLY A 169 3.21 18.00 4.81
CA GLY A 169 3.58 16.65 5.23
C GLY A 169 4.12 15.81 4.08
N ASP A 170 5.11 14.96 4.38
CA ASP A 170 5.81 14.11 3.42
C ASP A 170 5.80 12.63 3.81
N ARG A 171 5.03 12.26 4.85
CA ARG A 171 5.04 10.90 5.41
C ARG A 171 3.73 10.52 6.07
N TYR A 172 3.56 9.21 6.26
CA TYR A 172 2.53 8.64 7.12
C TYR A 172 3.07 8.46 8.54
N PHE A 173 2.20 8.56 9.54
CA PHE A 173 2.66 8.32 10.91
C PHE A 173 2.71 6.82 11.25
N GLY A 174 2.06 5.96 10.48
CA GLY A 174 2.11 4.52 10.70
C GLY A 174 1.44 3.70 9.60
N PHE A 175 1.41 2.40 9.82
CA PHE A 175 0.86 1.40 8.91
C PHE A 175 0.14 0.31 9.69
N VAL A 176 -1.01 -0.13 9.17
CA VAL A 176 -1.72 -1.33 9.66
C VAL A 176 -1.74 -2.35 8.54
N PHE A 177 -1.38 -3.59 8.84
CA PHE A 177 -1.32 -4.69 7.89
C PHE A 177 -2.44 -5.67 8.14
N ALA A 178 -2.99 -6.23 7.05
CA ALA A 178 -4.04 -7.24 7.13
C ALA A 178 -3.85 -8.34 6.07
N GLU A 179 -4.36 -9.54 6.39
CA GLU A 179 -4.51 -10.67 5.50
C GLU A 179 -5.88 -11.32 5.64
N GLY A 180 -6.35 -12.02 4.61
CA GLY A 180 -7.66 -12.65 4.63
C GLY A 180 -7.94 -13.53 3.44
N LEU A 181 -9.16 -14.05 3.38
CA LEU A 181 -9.60 -14.95 2.30
C LEU A 181 -10.00 -14.20 1.02
N SER A 182 -10.27 -12.90 1.11
CA SER A 182 -10.64 -12.05 -0.03
C SER A 182 -10.20 -10.61 0.19
N ALA A 183 -10.04 -9.87 -0.91
CA ALA A 183 -9.75 -8.44 -0.88
C ALA A 183 -10.80 -7.64 -0.10
N ASP A 184 -12.08 -8.00 -0.20
CA ASP A 184 -13.17 -7.33 0.53
C ASP A 184 -13.07 -7.56 2.05
N ALA A 185 -12.69 -8.77 2.49
CA ALA A 185 -12.48 -9.06 3.90
C ALA A 185 -11.28 -8.25 4.46
N VAL A 186 -10.19 -8.19 3.71
CA VAL A 186 -9.01 -7.39 4.06
C VAL A 186 -9.35 -5.91 4.17
N GLU A 187 -10.07 -5.35 3.18
CA GLU A 187 -10.50 -3.96 3.21
C GLU A 187 -11.39 -3.68 4.43
N ALA A 188 -12.35 -4.56 4.73
CA ALA A 188 -13.23 -4.40 5.89
C ALA A 188 -12.44 -4.34 7.20
N SER A 189 -11.46 -5.25 7.39
CA SER A 189 -10.60 -5.25 8.59
C SER A 189 -9.75 -3.97 8.70
N LEU A 190 -9.21 -3.47 7.59
CA LEU A 190 -8.44 -2.22 7.58
C LEU A 190 -9.29 -0.99 7.86
N ARG A 191 -10.56 -0.96 7.39
CA ARG A 191 -11.50 0.11 7.71
C ARG A 191 -11.90 0.09 9.18
N GLU A 192 -12.19 -1.08 9.75
CA GLU A 192 -12.46 -1.23 11.18
C GLU A 192 -11.25 -0.78 12.02
N ALA A 193 -10.03 -1.11 11.59
CA ALA A 193 -8.80 -0.64 12.23
C ALA A 193 -8.68 0.89 12.18
N ALA A 194 -8.98 1.50 11.03
CA ALA A 194 -8.99 2.97 10.89
C ALA A 194 -9.99 3.64 11.83
N GLU A 195 -11.18 3.06 12.00
CA GLU A 195 -12.22 3.57 12.90
C GLU A 195 -11.88 3.38 14.38
N THR A 196 -11.05 2.39 14.71
CA THR A 196 -10.70 2.03 16.10
C THR A 196 -9.52 2.84 16.63
N LEU A 197 -8.55 3.17 15.77
CA LEU A 197 -7.36 3.93 16.16
C LEU A 197 -7.72 5.38 16.53
N VAL A 198 -7.12 5.84 17.63
CA VAL A 198 -7.17 7.24 18.06
C VAL A 198 -5.77 7.80 18.09
N VAL A 199 -5.57 8.93 17.41
CA VAL A 199 -4.29 9.64 17.36
C VAL A 199 -4.40 10.91 18.19
N THR A 200 -3.41 11.18 19.01
CA THR A 200 -3.37 12.41 19.82
C THR A 200 -2.27 13.35 19.33
N ILE A 201 -2.66 14.58 18.96
CA ILE A 201 -1.75 15.65 18.52
C ILE A 201 -2.03 16.87 19.38
N ASP A 202 -0.99 17.46 19.99
CA ASP A 202 -1.06 18.58 20.93
C ASP A 202 -2.04 18.33 22.10
N GLY A 203 -2.28 17.04 22.45
CA GLY A 203 -3.20 16.64 23.50
C GLY A 203 -4.67 16.58 23.07
N GLU A 204 -4.97 16.78 21.79
CA GLU A 204 -6.31 16.60 21.21
C GLU A 204 -6.43 15.21 20.56
N GLU A 205 -7.48 14.48 20.91
CA GLU A 205 -7.82 13.18 20.30
C GLU A 205 -8.45 13.38 18.92
N LEU A 206 -7.89 12.71 17.92
CA LEU A 206 -8.37 12.73 16.55
C LEU A 206 -8.77 11.31 16.16
N THR A 207 -10.06 11.09 15.91
CA THR A 207 -10.58 9.82 15.40
C THR A 207 -10.59 9.80 13.88
N SER A 208 -10.83 8.63 13.31
CA SER A 208 -10.74 8.32 11.89
C SER A 208 -11.66 9.15 10.97
N GLU A 209 -12.68 9.80 11.48
CA GLU A 209 -13.41 10.81 10.67
C GLU A 209 -12.47 11.93 10.18
N GLY A 210 -11.32 12.11 10.86
CA GLY A 210 -10.20 12.96 10.43
C GLY A 210 -9.09 12.23 9.67
N ILE A 211 -9.00 10.90 9.77
CA ILE A 211 -7.90 10.11 9.19
C ILE A 211 -8.19 9.68 7.74
N GLY A 212 -9.46 9.58 7.34
CA GLY A 212 -9.85 9.14 6.00
C GLY A 212 -10.73 10.11 5.22
N ALA A 213 -11.07 11.25 5.79
CA ALA A 213 -11.90 12.24 5.15
C ALA A 213 -11.21 13.62 5.14
N VAL A 214 -10.39 13.86 4.11
CA VAL A 214 -10.11 15.24 3.71
C VAL A 214 -11.44 15.83 3.24
N ARG A 215 -12.23 16.43 4.15
CA ARG A 215 -13.40 17.21 3.75
C ARG A 215 -12.90 18.47 3.08
N PRO A 216 -13.26 18.73 1.82
CA PRO A 216 -13.03 20.03 1.22
C PRO A 216 -13.80 21.09 2.04
N LYS A 217 -13.10 22.16 2.44
CA LYS A 217 -13.73 23.38 2.94
C LYS A 217 -14.42 24.12 1.83
#